data_8945ad25436e998547323df8fa2d31c7
#
_entry.id   8945ad25436e998547323df8fa2d31c7
#
_cell.length_a   1.000
_cell.length_b   1.000
_cell.length_c   1.000
_cell.angle_alpha   90.00
_cell.angle_beta   90.00
_cell.angle_gamma   90.00
#
_symmetry.space_group_name_H-M   'P 1'
#
loop_
_entity.id
_entity.type
_entity.pdbx_description
1 polymer ?
#
loop_
_entity_poly.entity_id
_entity_poly.type
_entity_poly.pdbx_seq_one_letter_code
_entity_poly.pdbx_strand_id
1 'polypeptide(L)'
;MQKTKTKKEAKTTLRKGKAFIYTSKGHLVSLKKLDRYEVKKTSKQLKEDRQYFKEKGLMSPPYDPSVFLDYYESNGYLMRSVDQVAQDVGGLGYTLKPKEEVDIKTDKKAQEIKGKMEKLLLRPNDEDSLIQILKHLITDWGSMGWWCLEIVRNNIDEVVELYYVPAHTIRVHESSNKYCQIRYIKGKKAHRWFKNFGYEKDVHKDTGEEKKKNGITEADRANELIFYRNFTSRSDYYGTPNILGSIGAVLSLIGIRDYNLSFFENYGVPSALVVLQGEWDEDSDKTIKEFLDTEIKGSENAHKTLVLQIPEEGGKLEWIPLETKKKDEGGFKIYLKMQRDEVLVAYSMPPYKLGIAEEGALGGNTAKESNINYIFSMIRPLQLDMEFIFNGRILPTFYQKDKEKDFIPLFDFVLKVTDTRDLDAEVKRCFQLFSVGAMNPNQIRKKLDLGDAYDEGEQYHIGAQFKPIGEEVTEKLASEQLGILQQIEQKYEEIFERLIKGSDY
;
A
#
# COMPACT_ATOMS: atom_id res chain seq x y z
N MET A 1 55.41 16.89 41.07
CA MET A 1 53.96 17.00 41.13
C MET A 1 53.44 17.51 39.79
N GLN A 2 53.14 16.61 38.88
CA GLN A 2 52.54 16.94 37.57
C GLN A 2 51.08 16.55 37.60
N LYS A 3 50.18 17.54 37.39
CA LYS A 3 48.73 17.32 37.28
C LYS A 3 48.42 16.94 35.85
N THR A 4 47.98 15.71 35.66
CA THR A 4 47.40 15.20 34.43
C THR A 4 46.03 15.84 34.18
N LYS A 5 45.89 16.60 33.07
CA LYS A 5 44.64 17.13 32.58
C LYS A 5 43.95 16.02 31.79
N THR A 6 42.85 15.50 32.29
CA THR A 6 41.93 14.62 31.58
C THR A 6 41.25 15.35 30.43
N LYS A 7 41.46 14.86 29.20
CA LYS A 7 40.72 15.27 28.02
C LYS A 7 39.24 14.85 28.17
N LYS A 8 38.33 15.81 28.22
CA LYS A 8 36.91 15.59 28.01
C LYS A 8 36.68 15.25 26.53
N GLU A 9 36.28 14.04 26.25
CA GLU A 9 35.76 13.66 24.97
C GLU A 9 34.47 14.44 24.66
N ALA A 10 34.49 15.22 23.60
CA ALA A 10 33.32 15.88 23.06
C ALA A 10 32.41 14.82 22.45
N LYS A 11 31.35 14.48 23.15
CA LYS A 11 30.23 13.70 22.55
C LYS A 11 29.57 14.54 21.48
N THR A 12 29.85 14.21 20.22
CA THR A 12 29.13 14.73 19.08
C THR A 12 27.68 14.22 19.14
N THR A 13 26.80 15.03 19.69
CA THR A 13 25.36 14.77 19.62
C THR A 13 24.91 15.14 18.21
N LEU A 14 24.67 14.14 17.38
CA LEU A 14 23.94 14.29 16.13
C LEU A 14 22.62 15.02 16.43
N ARG A 15 22.49 16.26 15.98
CA ARG A 15 21.24 17.00 16.06
C ARG A 15 20.23 16.31 15.14
N LYS A 16 19.21 15.70 15.74
CA LYS A 16 18.08 15.09 15.02
C LYS A 16 17.36 16.19 14.25
N GLY A 17 17.27 16.04 12.94
CA GLY A 17 16.50 16.92 12.07
C GLY A 17 15.06 17.06 12.60
N LYS A 18 14.55 18.28 12.60
CA LYS A 18 13.15 18.59 12.96
C LYS A 18 12.35 18.60 11.67
N ALA A 19 11.41 17.68 11.51
CA ALA A 19 10.46 17.76 10.41
C ALA A 19 9.32 18.73 10.76
N PHE A 20 8.87 19.52 9.79
CA PHE A 20 7.84 20.54 9.95
C PHE A 20 6.76 20.38 8.88
N ILE A 21 5.52 20.70 9.22
CA ILE A 21 4.42 20.80 8.26
C ILE A 21 4.01 22.28 8.15
N TYR A 22 3.83 22.74 6.92
CA TYR A 22 3.25 24.05 6.63
C TYR A 22 1.74 23.99 6.87
N THR A 23 1.22 24.85 7.73
CA THR A 23 -0.23 25.04 7.86
C THR A 23 -0.71 26.01 6.81
N SER A 24 -2.01 25.94 6.47
CA SER A 24 -2.68 26.87 5.52
C SER A 24 -2.60 28.36 5.93
N LYS A 25 -2.05 28.67 7.10
CA LYS A 25 -1.82 30.03 7.59
C LYS A 25 -0.33 30.44 7.58
N GLY A 26 0.53 29.71 6.87
CA GLY A 26 1.94 30.05 6.70
C GLY A 26 2.83 29.80 7.91
N HIS A 27 2.35 29.07 8.92
CA HIS A 27 3.18 28.74 10.08
C HIS A 27 3.83 27.36 9.95
N LEU A 28 5.14 27.30 10.17
CA LEU A 28 5.90 26.04 10.31
C LEU A 28 5.57 25.41 11.67
N VAL A 29 4.82 24.29 11.63
CA VAL A 29 4.55 23.49 12.83
C VAL A 29 5.50 22.32 12.86
N SER A 30 6.34 22.25 13.90
CA SER A 30 7.20 21.09 14.10
C SER A 30 6.36 19.83 14.25
N LEU A 31 6.67 18.79 13.49
CA LEU A 31 6.05 17.45 13.59
C LEU A 31 6.14 16.85 15.01
N LYS A 32 6.96 17.44 15.90
CA LYS A 32 6.97 17.09 17.33
C LYS A 32 5.66 17.40 18.07
N LYS A 33 4.77 18.23 17.50
CA LYS A 33 3.47 18.60 18.10
C LYS A 33 2.29 17.77 17.61
N LEU A 34 2.46 16.95 16.59
CA LEU A 34 1.52 15.88 16.35
C LEU A 34 1.77 14.84 17.43
N ASP A 35 0.91 14.77 18.42
CA ASP A 35 0.90 13.72 19.43
C ASP A 35 0.80 12.38 18.67
N ARG A 36 1.95 11.84 18.29
CA ARG A 36 2.04 10.47 17.84
C ARG A 36 1.69 9.64 19.07
N TYR A 37 0.68 8.84 18.96
CA TYR A 37 0.21 7.94 20.01
C TYR A 37 1.31 6.97 20.51
N GLU A 38 2.45 6.90 19.83
CA GLU A 38 3.63 6.16 20.28
C GLU A 38 4.77 7.11 20.63
N VAL A 39 4.94 7.31 21.93
CA VAL A 39 6.13 7.94 22.49
C VAL A 39 7.36 7.08 22.11
N LYS A 40 8.40 7.67 21.50
CA LYS A 40 9.67 6.96 21.25
C LYS A 40 10.14 6.30 22.53
N LYS A 41 10.29 4.97 22.49
CA LYS A 41 10.71 4.18 23.64
C LYS A 41 12.05 4.65 24.17
N THR A 42 12.13 4.84 25.46
CA THR A 42 13.40 5.13 26.14
C THR A 42 14.27 3.86 26.14
N SER A 43 15.58 4.03 26.32
CA SER A 43 16.50 2.89 26.45
C SER A 43 16.13 1.94 27.60
N LYS A 44 15.48 2.45 28.65
CA LYS A 44 14.95 1.67 29.77
C LYS A 44 13.75 0.82 29.30
N GLN A 45 12.80 1.42 28.62
CA GLN A 45 11.64 0.70 28.06
C GLN A 45 12.05 -0.39 27.06
N LEU A 46 13.07 -0.14 26.24
CA LEU A 46 13.59 -1.15 25.31
C LEU A 46 14.21 -2.36 26.03
N LYS A 47 14.89 -2.12 27.21
CA LYS A 47 15.43 -3.21 28.02
C LYS A 47 14.31 -3.99 28.70
N GLU A 48 13.30 -3.32 29.24
CA GLU A 48 12.12 -3.92 29.85
C GLU A 48 11.33 -4.74 28.83
N ASP A 49 11.20 -4.26 27.59
CA ASP A 49 10.54 -5.01 26.51
C ASP A 49 11.31 -6.29 26.15
N ARG A 50 12.64 -6.24 26.02
CA ARG A 50 13.46 -7.41 25.73
C ARG A 50 13.38 -8.46 26.82
N GLN A 51 13.38 -8.05 28.09
CA GLN A 51 13.22 -8.96 29.21
C GLN A 51 11.83 -9.60 29.20
N TYR A 52 10.77 -8.80 29.00
CA TYR A 52 9.40 -9.29 28.87
C TYR A 52 9.23 -10.27 27.72
N PHE A 53 9.81 -9.99 26.54
CA PHE A 53 9.76 -10.90 25.40
C PHE A 53 10.39 -12.25 25.75
N LYS A 54 11.56 -12.25 26.37
CA LYS A 54 12.25 -13.46 26.79
C LYS A 54 11.43 -14.26 27.84
N GLU A 55 10.86 -13.59 28.82
CA GLU A 55 10.05 -14.23 29.89
C GLU A 55 8.76 -14.83 29.35
N LYS A 56 8.17 -14.22 28.33
CA LYS A 56 6.89 -14.64 27.73
C LYS A 56 7.05 -15.48 26.46
N GLY A 57 8.25 -15.86 26.07
CA GLY A 57 8.51 -16.62 24.85
C GLY A 57 8.13 -15.89 23.56
N LEU A 58 8.19 -14.53 23.57
CA LEU A 58 7.85 -13.72 22.41
C LEU A 58 9.06 -13.49 21.53
N MET A 59 8.91 -13.76 20.25
CA MET A 59 9.95 -13.55 19.25
C MET A 59 10.04 -12.09 18.84
N SER A 60 11.25 -11.56 18.74
CA SER A 60 11.47 -10.23 18.22
C SER A 60 11.47 -10.25 16.69
N PRO A 61 10.83 -9.29 16.00
CA PRO A 61 10.96 -9.18 14.55
C PRO A 61 12.42 -8.89 14.17
N PRO A 62 12.87 -9.32 12.97
CA PRO A 62 14.25 -9.11 12.50
C PRO A 62 14.62 -7.64 12.35
N TYR A 63 13.63 -6.79 12.17
CA TYR A 63 13.74 -5.34 12.05
C TYR A 63 12.70 -4.66 12.94
N ASP A 64 12.97 -3.43 13.39
CA ASP A 64 11.98 -2.65 14.14
C ASP A 64 10.85 -2.19 13.20
N PRO A 65 9.61 -2.68 13.38
CA PRO A 65 8.50 -2.31 12.52
C PRO A 65 8.14 -0.82 12.59
N SER A 66 8.42 -0.15 13.71
CA SER A 66 8.17 1.30 13.84
C SER A 66 9.05 2.13 12.91
N VAL A 67 10.27 1.66 12.61
CA VAL A 67 11.17 2.31 11.65
C VAL A 67 10.63 2.24 10.23
N PHE A 68 10.05 1.11 9.86
CA PHE A 68 9.42 0.98 8.53
C PHE A 68 8.19 1.85 8.38
N LEU A 69 7.39 2.00 9.43
CA LEU A 69 6.27 2.95 9.44
C LEU A 69 6.77 4.39 9.33
N ASP A 70 7.85 4.75 10.05
CA ASP A 70 8.48 6.09 9.91
C ASP A 70 8.94 6.33 8.45
N TYR A 71 9.48 5.32 7.75
CA TYR A 71 9.85 5.44 6.33
C TYR A 71 8.63 5.57 5.42
N TYR A 72 7.60 4.75 5.63
CA TYR A 72 6.34 4.83 4.91
C TYR A 72 5.72 6.23 5.05
N GLU A 73 5.61 6.76 6.28
CA GLU A 73 5.03 8.08 6.54
C GLU A 73 5.88 9.25 6.03
N SER A 74 7.21 9.09 5.93
CA SER A 74 8.13 10.17 5.58
C SER A 74 8.48 10.24 4.09
N ASN A 75 8.25 9.17 3.31
CA ASN A 75 8.56 9.11 1.90
C ASN A 75 7.30 9.03 1.05
N GLY A 76 6.98 10.11 0.31
CA GLY A 76 5.75 10.20 -0.47
C GLY A 76 5.63 9.18 -1.60
N TYR A 77 6.74 8.76 -2.22
CA TYR A 77 6.71 7.73 -3.28
C TYR A 77 6.42 6.36 -2.68
N LEU A 78 7.02 6.03 -1.55
CA LEU A 78 6.75 4.79 -0.83
C LEU A 78 5.30 4.74 -0.35
N MET A 79 4.84 5.80 0.32
CA MET A 79 3.46 5.90 0.80
C MET A 79 2.46 5.71 -0.32
N ARG A 80 2.60 6.48 -1.42
CA ARG A 80 1.67 6.36 -2.55
C ARG A 80 1.73 5.00 -3.24
N SER A 81 2.91 4.38 -3.34
CA SER A 81 3.01 3.04 -3.92
C SER A 81 2.28 2.00 -3.10
N VAL A 82 2.46 2.00 -1.77
CA VAL A 82 1.75 1.09 -0.86
C VAL A 82 0.25 1.33 -0.88
N ASP A 83 -0.20 2.59 -0.79
CA ASP A 83 -1.61 2.95 -0.82
C ASP A 83 -2.28 2.58 -2.14
N GLN A 84 -1.57 2.74 -3.27
CA GLN A 84 -2.07 2.35 -4.58
C GLN A 84 -2.23 0.83 -4.68
N VAL A 85 -1.26 0.05 -4.18
CA VAL A 85 -1.39 -1.42 -4.11
C VAL A 85 -2.59 -1.80 -3.25
N ALA A 86 -2.75 -1.19 -2.07
CA ALA A 86 -3.89 -1.46 -1.19
C ALA A 86 -5.24 -1.13 -1.86
N GLN A 87 -5.29 -0.03 -2.61
CA GLN A 87 -6.48 0.35 -3.38
C GLN A 87 -6.76 -0.64 -4.52
N ASP A 88 -5.74 -1.06 -5.27
CA ASP A 88 -5.91 -1.94 -6.43
C ASP A 88 -6.22 -3.39 -6.02
N VAL A 89 -5.74 -3.85 -4.86
CA VAL A 89 -6.05 -5.19 -4.31
C VAL A 89 -7.46 -5.26 -3.76
N GLY A 90 -7.85 -4.33 -2.88
CA GLY A 90 -9.10 -4.41 -2.12
C GLY A 90 -10.18 -3.42 -2.54
N GLY A 91 -9.80 -2.29 -3.17
CA GLY A 91 -10.69 -1.16 -3.40
C GLY A 91 -11.78 -1.36 -4.45
N LEU A 92 -11.63 -2.32 -5.36
CA LEU A 92 -12.64 -2.64 -6.38
C LEU A 92 -13.79 -3.52 -5.82
N GLY A 93 -13.65 -3.97 -4.58
CA GLY A 93 -14.64 -4.81 -3.92
C GLY A 93 -14.49 -6.29 -4.24
N TYR A 94 -15.52 -7.03 -3.91
CA TYR A 94 -15.55 -8.49 -4.00
C TYR A 94 -16.88 -9.00 -4.52
N THR A 95 -16.93 -10.30 -4.83
CA THR A 95 -18.16 -11.03 -5.16
C THR A 95 -18.13 -12.41 -4.48
N LEU A 96 -19.30 -12.90 -4.04
CA LEU A 96 -19.50 -14.30 -3.68
C LEU A 96 -20.04 -15.03 -4.91
N LYS A 97 -19.21 -15.87 -5.50
CA LYS A 97 -19.62 -16.69 -6.66
C LYS A 97 -20.07 -18.06 -6.18
N PRO A 98 -21.25 -18.54 -6.58
CA PRO A 98 -21.63 -19.93 -6.36
C PRO A 98 -20.73 -20.84 -7.19
N LYS A 99 -20.42 -22.03 -6.67
CA LYS A 99 -19.80 -23.07 -7.49
C LYS A 99 -20.80 -23.64 -8.51
N GLU A 100 -20.31 -24.13 -9.62
CA GLU A 100 -21.14 -24.58 -10.77
C GLU A 100 -22.18 -25.65 -10.41
N GLU A 101 -21.95 -26.40 -9.35
CA GLU A 101 -22.83 -27.47 -8.87
C GLU A 101 -23.96 -26.99 -7.95
N VAL A 102 -24.01 -25.70 -7.58
CA VAL A 102 -24.94 -25.16 -6.60
C VAL A 102 -26.08 -24.39 -7.25
N ASP A 103 -27.27 -24.97 -7.25
CA ASP A 103 -28.48 -24.24 -7.63
C ASP A 103 -29.03 -23.44 -6.44
N ILE A 104 -28.64 -22.15 -6.38
CA ILE A 104 -29.05 -21.26 -5.30
C ILE A 104 -30.56 -21.05 -5.27
N LYS A 105 -31.28 -21.20 -6.38
CA LYS A 105 -32.71 -20.91 -6.46
C LYS A 105 -33.54 -21.97 -5.73
N THR A 106 -33.06 -23.19 -5.70
CA THR A 106 -33.79 -24.36 -5.14
C THR A 106 -33.26 -24.79 -3.78
N ASP A 107 -31.97 -24.56 -3.47
CA ASP A 107 -31.35 -24.98 -2.21
C ASP A 107 -31.48 -23.92 -1.10
N LYS A 108 -32.46 -24.12 -0.21
CA LYS A 108 -32.69 -23.26 0.97
C LYS A 108 -31.49 -23.18 1.90
N LYS A 109 -30.71 -24.28 2.02
CA LYS A 109 -29.52 -24.34 2.89
C LYS A 109 -28.40 -23.48 2.32
N ALA A 110 -28.22 -23.51 1.00
CA ALA A 110 -27.27 -22.63 0.30
C ALA A 110 -27.65 -21.16 0.44
N GLN A 111 -28.95 -20.84 0.36
CA GLN A 111 -29.45 -19.47 0.57
C GLN A 111 -29.18 -18.96 1.99
N GLU A 112 -29.41 -19.77 3.03
CA GLU A 112 -29.13 -19.40 4.43
C GLU A 112 -27.64 -19.14 4.65
N ILE A 113 -26.77 -20.04 4.18
CA ILE A 113 -25.32 -19.90 4.28
C ILE A 113 -24.85 -18.65 3.56
N LYS A 114 -25.35 -18.40 2.33
CA LYS A 114 -25.07 -17.19 1.57
C LYS A 114 -25.42 -15.94 2.36
N GLY A 115 -26.63 -15.90 2.94
CA GLY A 115 -27.08 -14.77 3.76
C GLY A 115 -26.20 -14.50 4.98
N LYS A 116 -25.73 -15.53 5.67
CA LYS A 116 -24.78 -15.39 6.78
C LYS A 116 -23.44 -14.85 6.32
N MET A 117 -22.90 -15.36 5.20
CA MET A 117 -21.65 -14.89 4.63
C MET A 117 -21.75 -13.43 4.17
N GLU A 118 -22.81 -13.10 3.42
CA GLU A 118 -23.05 -11.73 2.94
C GLU A 118 -23.19 -10.75 4.12
N LYS A 119 -23.85 -11.15 5.20
CA LYS A 119 -23.98 -10.33 6.40
C LYS A 119 -22.61 -10.01 7.01
N LEU A 120 -21.73 -11.02 7.19
CA LEU A 120 -20.38 -10.81 7.71
C LEU A 120 -19.54 -9.93 6.76
N LEU A 121 -19.59 -10.21 5.45
CA LEU A 121 -18.75 -9.49 4.49
C LEU A 121 -19.23 -8.05 4.25
N LEU A 122 -20.55 -7.81 4.29
CA LEU A 122 -21.12 -6.47 4.12
C LEU A 122 -20.87 -5.58 5.34
N ARG A 123 -20.96 -6.16 6.55
CA ARG A 123 -20.75 -5.45 7.82
C ARG A 123 -19.90 -6.30 8.76
N PRO A 124 -18.57 -6.32 8.53
CA PRO A 124 -17.65 -7.14 9.31
C PRO A 124 -17.53 -6.68 10.77
N ASN A 125 -17.79 -5.41 11.05
CA ASN A 125 -17.87 -4.81 12.39
C ASN A 125 -18.67 -3.51 12.33
N ASP A 126 -18.76 -2.79 13.46
CA ASP A 126 -19.50 -1.52 13.54
C ASP A 126 -18.71 -0.31 13.05
N GLU A 127 -17.40 -0.41 12.87
CA GLU A 127 -16.49 0.70 12.57
C GLU A 127 -16.07 0.72 11.09
N ASP A 128 -15.68 -0.44 10.53
CA ASP A 128 -15.05 -0.56 9.23
C ASP A 128 -15.86 -1.44 8.26
N SER A 129 -15.85 -1.08 6.98
CA SER A 129 -16.26 -1.98 5.91
C SER A 129 -15.17 -3.00 5.59
N LEU A 130 -15.53 -4.14 4.98
CA LEU A 130 -14.54 -5.14 4.56
C LEU A 130 -13.46 -4.54 3.63
N ILE A 131 -13.86 -3.63 2.73
CA ILE A 131 -12.93 -2.95 1.83
C ILE A 131 -11.90 -2.13 2.62
N GLN A 132 -12.31 -1.43 3.67
CA GLN A 132 -11.40 -0.68 4.55
C GLN A 132 -10.45 -1.62 5.28
N ILE A 133 -10.97 -2.69 5.86
CA ILE A 133 -10.14 -3.72 6.51
C ILE A 133 -9.10 -4.27 5.54
N LEU A 134 -9.51 -4.69 4.32
CA LEU A 134 -8.59 -5.22 3.32
C LEU A 134 -7.50 -4.20 2.96
N LYS A 135 -7.85 -2.93 2.79
CA LYS A 135 -6.87 -1.87 2.53
C LYS A 135 -5.88 -1.73 3.69
N HIS A 136 -6.34 -1.71 4.93
CA HIS A 136 -5.47 -1.62 6.11
C HIS A 136 -4.51 -2.81 6.19
N LEU A 137 -5.00 -4.03 5.93
CA LEU A 137 -4.16 -5.24 5.90
C LEU A 137 -3.07 -5.15 4.83
N ILE A 138 -3.40 -4.69 3.62
CA ILE A 138 -2.43 -4.55 2.54
C ILE A 138 -1.46 -3.39 2.78
N THR A 139 -1.89 -2.31 3.44
CA THR A 139 -0.99 -1.23 3.86
C THR A 139 0.04 -1.73 4.87
N ASP A 140 -0.36 -2.52 5.88
CA ASP A 140 0.58 -3.16 6.81
C ASP A 140 1.51 -4.15 6.09
N TRP A 141 0.97 -4.95 5.16
CA TRP A 141 1.77 -5.83 4.32
C TRP A 141 2.84 -5.06 3.53
N GLY A 142 2.45 -3.98 2.87
CA GLY A 142 3.34 -3.16 2.07
C GLY A 142 4.41 -2.47 2.90
N SER A 143 4.04 -1.91 4.05
CA SER A 143 4.95 -1.16 4.91
C SER A 143 5.89 -2.04 5.73
N MET A 144 5.43 -3.21 6.21
CA MET A 144 6.18 -4.03 7.18
C MET A 144 6.43 -5.47 6.72
N GLY A 145 5.64 -5.98 5.77
CA GLY A 145 5.75 -7.36 5.27
C GLY A 145 4.88 -8.39 6.00
N TRP A 146 3.97 -7.98 6.90
CA TRP A 146 2.97 -8.83 7.53
C TRP A 146 1.75 -8.03 7.95
N TRP A 147 0.63 -8.70 8.15
CA TRP A 147 -0.61 -8.12 8.65
C TRP A 147 -1.36 -9.06 9.61
N CYS A 148 -2.31 -8.49 10.34
CA CYS A 148 -3.08 -9.17 11.37
C CYS A 148 -4.57 -8.89 11.24
N LEU A 149 -5.37 -9.96 11.25
CA LEU A 149 -6.84 -9.90 11.25
C LEU A 149 -7.38 -10.63 12.48
N GLU A 150 -8.08 -9.92 13.35
CA GLU A 150 -8.79 -10.49 14.50
C GLU A 150 -10.12 -11.07 14.05
N ILE A 151 -10.41 -12.27 14.53
CA ILE A 151 -11.64 -13.00 14.26
C ILE A 151 -12.40 -13.18 15.57
N VAL A 152 -13.63 -12.68 15.62
CA VAL A 152 -14.51 -12.84 16.77
C VAL A 152 -15.54 -13.92 16.46
N ARG A 153 -15.74 -14.85 17.41
CA ARG A 153 -16.75 -15.90 17.32
C ARG A 153 -17.85 -15.68 18.36
N ASN A 154 -19.04 -16.13 18.01
CA ASN A 154 -20.15 -16.22 18.96
C ASN A 154 -20.07 -17.51 19.79
N ASN A 155 -21.05 -17.70 20.71
CA ASN A 155 -21.13 -18.84 21.63
C ASN A 155 -21.32 -20.20 20.93
N ILE A 156 -21.75 -20.21 19.69
CA ILE A 156 -21.91 -21.41 18.85
C ILE A 156 -20.75 -21.63 17.90
N ASP A 157 -19.64 -20.94 18.14
CA ASP A 157 -18.37 -21.06 17.40
C ASP A 157 -18.43 -20.55 15.93
N GLU A 158 -19.47 -19.74 15.57
CA GLU A 158 -19.55 -19.08 14.27
C GLU A 158 -18.77 -17.75 14.27
N VAL A 159 -18.12 -17.43 13.18
CA VAL A 159 -17.45 -16.13 12.96
C VAL A 159 -18.53 -15.05 12.78
N VAL A 160 -18.48 -14.01 13.59
CA VAL A 160 -19.47 -12.92 13.58
C VAL A 160 -18.88 -11.56 13.27
N GLU A 161 -17.60 -11.33 13.60
CA GLU A 161 -16.94 -10.04 13.37
C GLU A 161 -15.48 -10.23 12.96
N LEU A 162 -14.99 -9.27 12.16
CA LEU A 162 -13.63 -9.16 11.69
C LEU A 162 -13.09 -7.77 12.04
N TYR A 163 -11.91 -7.69 12.67
CA TYR A 163 -11.26 -6.44 13.01
C TYR A 163 -9.83 -6.39 12.49
N TYR A 164 -9.46 -5.24 11.95
CA TYR A 164 -8.07 -4.94 11.67
C TYR A 164 -7.30 -4.75 12.99
N VAL A 165 -6.12 -5.34 13.08
CA VAL A 165 -5.22 -5.15 14.21
C VAL A 165 -3.89 -4.59 13.70
N PRO A 166 -3.45 -3.41 14.20
CA PRO A 166 -2.17 -2.81 13.78
C PRO A 166 -1.01 -3.77 14.00
N ALA A 167 -0.44 -4.26 12.90
CA ALA A 167 0.48 -5.41 12.91
C ALA A 167 1.82 -5.09 13.57
N HIS A 168 2.26 -3.81 13.60
CA HIS A 168 3.47 -3.40 14.30
C HIS A 168 3.39 -3.62 15.82
N THR A 169 2.18 -3.71 16.39
CA THR A 169 1.96 -3.95 17.82
C THR A 169 2.02 -5.44 18.19
N ILE A 170 1.90 -6.34 17.23
CA ILE A 170 1.82 -7.78 17.44
C ILE A 170 3.21 -8.40 17.59
N ARG A 171 3.32 -9.35 18.54
CA ARG A 171 4.49 -10.20 18.73
C ARG A 171 4.09 -11.66 18.67
N VAL A 172 4.82 -12.43 17.89
CA VAL A 172 4.58 -13.86 17.68
C VAL A 172 5.22 -14.64 18.84
N HIS A 173 4.50 -15.59 19.41
CA HIS A 173 5.05 -16.50 20.40
C HIS A 173 5.87 -17.61 19.70
N GLU A 174 6.90 -18.13 20.35
CA GLU A 174 7.79 -19.17 19.83
C GLU A 174 7.06 -20.43 19.34
N SER A 175 5.93 -20.78 19.94
CA SER A 175 5.09 -21.90 19.47
C SER A 175 4.28 -21.59 18.21
N SER A 176 4.21 -20.34 17.77
CA SER A 176 3.33 -19.83 16.69
C SER A 176 1.83 -20.09 16.88
N ASN A 177 1.40 -20.56 18.06
CA ASN A 177 0.00 -20.86 18.36
C ASN A 177 -0.75 -19.69 18.99
N LYS A 178 -0.04 -18.67 19.39
CA LYS A 178 -0.59 -17.47 20.03
C LYS A 178 0.24 -16.24 19.74
N TYR A 179 -0.38 -15.09 19.89
CA TYR A 179 0.18 -13.78 19.62
C TYR A 179 -0.08 -12.84 20.78
N CYS A 180 0.82 -11.90 21.02
CA CYS A 180 0.65 -10.89 22.05
C CYS A 180 0.67 -9.49 21.42
N GLN A 181 -0.41 -8.74 21.57
CA GLN A 181 -0.42 -7.32 21.23
C GLN A 181 0.17 -6.51 22.39
N ILE A 182 1.09 -5.61 22.08
CA ILE A 182 1.74 -4.76 23.05
C ILE A 182 1.52 -3.31 22.62
N ARG A 183 0.82 -2.55 23.44
CA ARG A 183 0.55 -1.13 23.24
C ARG A 183 1.05 -0.32 24.43
N TYR A 184 1.39 0.94 24.20
CA TYR A 184 1.69 1.91 25.24
C TYR A 184 0.58 2.95 25.28
N ILE A 185 -0.27 2.86 26.31
CA ILE A 185 -1.40 3.77 26.51
C ILE A 185 -1.04 4.69 27.68
N LYS A 186 -0.97 6.00 27.44
CA LYS A 186 -0.59 7.01 28.44
C LYS A 186 0.68 6.62 29.21
N GLY A 187 1.68 6.09 28.49
CA GLY A 187 2.96 5.67 29.10
C GLY A 187 2.93 4.34 29.85
N LYS A 188 1.77 3.72 30.00
CA LYS A 188 1.63 2.38 30.60
C LYS A 188 1.58 1.31 29.53
N LYS A 189 2.29 0.21 29.78
CA LYS A 189 2.29 -0.96 28.90
C LYS A 189 0.98 -1.74 29.10
N ALA A 190 0.23 -1.88 28.03
CA ALA A 190 -0.94 -2.75 27.95
C ALA A 190 -0.63 -3.91 27.01
N HIS A 191 -1.07 -5.09 27.35
CA HIS A 191 -0.91 -6.29 26.53
C HIS A 191 -2.21 -7.07 26.47
N ARG A 192 -2.45 -7.71 25.32
CA ARG A 192 -3.59 -8.58 25.06
C ARG A 192 -3.12 -9.77 24.24
N TRP A 193 -3.53 -10.96 24.62
CA TRP A 193 -3.21 -12.17 23.90
C TRP A 193 -4.31 -12.54 22.91
N PHE A 194 -3.88 -13.17 21.82
CA PHE A 194 -4.73 -13.79 20.82
C PHE A 194 -4.29 -15.23 20.62
N LYS A 195 -5.20 -16.10 20.25
CA LYS A 195 -4.85 -17.43 19.80
C LYS A 195 -4.75 -17.47 18.28
N ASN A 196 -3.92 -18.35 17.74
CA ASN A 196 -3.88 -18.55 16.28
C ASN A 196 -5.23 -19.11 15.81
N PHE A 197 -5.68 -18.65 14.65
CA PHE A 197 -6.95 -19.07 14.07
C PHE A 197 -6.98 -20.60 13.88
N GLY A 198 -8.01 -21.22 14.46
CA GLY A 198 -8.19 -22.68 14.42
C GLY A 198 -7.35 -23.47 15.42
N TYR A 199 -6.61 -22.82 16.33
CA TYR A 199 -5.89 -23.52 17.39
C TYR A 199 -6.86 -24.17 18.38
N GLU A 200 -6.63 -25.44 18.72
CA GLU A 200 -7.58 -26.24 19.50
C GLU A 200 -7.72 -25.81 20.97
N LYS A 201 -6.63 -25.31 21.58
CA LYS A 201 -6.66 -24.89 22.98
C LYS A 201 -7.14 -23.46 23.12
N ASP A 202 -7.76 -23.16 24.25
CA ASP A 202 -8.08 -21.80 24.63
C ASP A 202 -6.85 -21.09 25.20
N VAL A 203 -6.75 -19.79 24.92
CA VAL A 203 -5.70 -18.91 25.42
C VAL A 203 -6.37 -17.82 26.26
N HIS A 204 -5.82 -17.52 27.43
CA HIS A 204 -6.33 -16.44 28.29
C HIS A 204 -5.90 -15.08 27.72
N LYS A 205 -6.86 -14.16 27.54
CA LYS A 205 -6.62 -12.86 26.89
C LYS A 205 -5.57 -11.97 27.56
N ASP A 206 -5.41 -12.07 28.89
CA ASP A 206 -4.48 -11.21 29.65
C ASP A 206 -3.17 -11.91 30.01
N THR A 207 -3.21 -13.21 30.33
CA THR A 207 -2.02 -13.94 30.79
C THR A 207 -1.30 -14.72 29.69
N GLY A 208 -2.01 -15.08 28.61
CA GLY A 208 -1.50 -15.93 27.56
C GLY A 208 -1.40 -17.41 27.94
N GLU A 209 -1.98 -17.82 29.08
CA GLU A 209 -2.02 -19.22 29.52
C GLU A 209 -2.91 -20.05 28.60
N GLU A 210 -2.46 -21.27 28.32
CA GLU A 210 -3.19 -22.22 27.49
C GLU A 210 -3.93 -23.23 28.34
N LYS A 211 -5.21 -23.44 28.05
CA LYS A 211 -6.04 -24.51 28.65
C LYS A 211 -6.71 -25.33 27.56
N LYS A 212 -7.24 -26.47 27.91
CA LYS A 212 -8.06 -27.29 27.02
C LYS A 212 -9.26 -26.47 26.51
N LYS A 213 -9.83 -26.83 25.39
CA LYS A 213 -11.03 -26.19 24.82
C LYS A 213 -12.13 -26.13 25.89
N ASN A 214 -12.76 -24.97 26.07
CA ASN A 214 -13.71 -24.63 27.12
C ASN A 214 -13.14 -24.62 28.55
N GLY A 215 -11.82 -24.57 28.71
CA GLY A 215 -11.15 -24.46 30.02
C GLY A 215 -10.99 -23.05 30.56
N ILE A 216 -11.34 -22.04 29.73
CA ILE A 216 -11.31 -20.61 30.08
C ILE A 216 -12.73 -20.05 29.91
N THR A 217 -13.14 -19.18 30.82
CA THR A 217 -14.43 -18.50 30.71
C THR A 217 -14.51 -17.70 29.44
N GLU A 218 -15.69 -17.56 28.86
CA GLU A 218 -15.85 -16.81 27.58
C GLU A 218 -15.34 -15.37 27.69
N ALA A 219 -15.62 -14.72 28.83
CA ALA A 219 -15.16 -13.35 29.08
C ALA A 219 -13.63 -13.20 29.12
N ASP A 220 -12.87 -14.26 29.45
CA ASP A 220 -11.42 -14.25 29.59
C ASP A 220 -10.70 -14.96 28.43
N ARG A 221 -11.47 -15.54 27.51
CA ARG A 221 -10.93 -16.21 26.33
C ARG A 221 -10.40 -15.19 25.33
N ALA A 222 -9.22 -15.45 24.80
CA ALA A 222 -8.63 -14.67 23.73
C ALA A 222 -9.34 -14.93 22.40
N ASN A 223 -9.59 -13.87 21.64
CA ASN A 223 -10.06 -13.97 20.27
C ASN A 223 -8.99 -14.62 19.38
N GLU A 224 -9.42 -15.05 18.21
CA GLU A 224 -8.52 -15.63 17.22
C GLU A 224 -7.85 -14.53 16.39
N LEU A 225 -6.64 -14.81 15.93
CA LEU A 225 -5.88 -13.93 15.04
C LEU A 225 -5.40 -14.72 13.83
N ILE A 226 -5.63 -14.20 12.64
CA ILE A 226 -4.95 -14.62 11.43
C ILE A 226 -3.73 -13.72 11.27
N PHE A 227 -2.54 -14.31 11.31
CA PHE A 227 -1.27 -13.64 11.05
C PHE A 227 -0.75 -14.09 9.70
N TYR A 228 -0.69 -13.18 8.74
CA TYR A 228 -0.09 -13.40 7.42
C TYR A 228 1.25 -12.70 7.33
N ARG A 229 2.22 -13.29 6.65
CA ARG A 229 3.54 -12.73 6.46
C ARG A 229 4.08 -13.01 5.06
N ASN A 230 4.84 -12.07 4.53
CA ASN A 230 5.68 -12.32 3.36
C ASN A 230 6.69 -13.43 3.65
N PHE A 231 6.93 -14.27 2.66
CA PHE A 231 7.99 -15.24 2.79
C PHE A 231 9.36 -14.54 2.90
N THR A 232 10.15 -14.98 3.84
CA THR A 232 11.56 -14.63 3.95
C THR A 232 12.34 -15.81 4.49
N SER A 233 13.49 -16.11 3.89
CA SER A 233 14.40 -17.16 4.39
C SER A 233 15.12 -16.77 5.68
N ARG A 234 14.95 -15.53 6.14
CA ARG A 234 15.63 -15.00 7.35
C ARG A 234 14.87 -15.28 8.65
N SER A 235 13.55 -15.47 8.58
CA SER A 235 12.71 -15.61 9.78
C SER A 235 11.51 -16.52 9.52
N ASP A 236 11.28 -17.46 10.44
CA ASP A 236 10.08 -18.31 10.44
C ASP A 236 8.86 -17.62 11.08
N TYR A 237 9.04 -16.51 11.76
CA TYR A 237 8.00 -15.81 12.52
C TYR A 237 7.46 -14.56 11.84
N TYR A 238 8.33 -13.79 11.17
CA TYR A 238 7.96 -12.50 10.58
C TYR A 238 8.36 -12.43 9.12
N GLY A 239 7.59 -11.71 8.34
CA GLY A 239 7.92 -11.35 6.97
C GLY A 239 8.88 -10.16 6.89
N THR A 240 9.17 -9.75 5.68
CA THR A 240 9.93 -8.53 5.39
C THR A 240 9.20 -7.74 4.31
N PRO A 241 9.18 -6.40 4.38
CA PRO A 241 8.54 -5.59 3.35
C PRO A 241 9.34 -5.62 2.04
N ASN A 242 8.65 -5.47 0.93
CA ASN A 242 9.26 -5.45 -0.40
C ASN A 242 10.30 -4.33 -0.54
N ILE A 243 10.08 -3.21 0.13
CA ILE A 243 10.98 -2.05 0.10
C ILE A 243 12.35 -2.32 0.74
N LEU A 244 12.52 -3.43 1.47
CA LEU A 244 13.79 -3.71 2.16
C LEU A 244 14.99 -3.72 1.21
N GLY A 245 14.83 -4.23 -0.01
CA GLY A 245 15.88 -4.21 -1.03
C GLY A 245 16.25 -2.81 -1.49
N SER A 246 15.29 -1.90 -1.50
CA SER A 246 15.42 -0.51 -1.97
C SER A 246 15.46 0.50 -0.82
N ILE A 247 15.79 0.06 0.40
CA ILE A 247 15.80 0.95 1.58
C ILE A 247 16.81 2.09 1.43
N GLY A 248 17.91 1.86 0.70
CA GLY A 248 18.89 2.86 0.36
C GLY A 248 18.30 4.02 -0.44
N ALA A 249 17.42 3.72 -1.39
CA ALA A 249 16.71 4.72 -2.18
C ALA A 249 15.76 5.58 -1.32
N VAL A 250 15.03 4.95 -0.40
CA VAL A 250 14.17 5.67 0.56
C VAL A 250 14.98 6.63 1.43
N LEU A 251 16.09 6.15 2.00
CA LEU A 251 16.98 6.97 2.83
C LEU A 251 17.61 8.11 2.04
N SER A 252 18.02 7.85 0.79
CA SER A 252 18.56 8.88 -0.11
C SER A 252 17.54 9.97 -0.39
N LEU A 253 16.30 9.62 -0.72
CA LEU A 253 15.22 10.59 -0.96
C LEU A 253 14.91 11.44 0.28
N ILE A 254 14.88 10.83 1.47
CA ILE A 254 14.70 11.54 2.73
C ILE A 254 15.89 12.48 3.00
N GLY A 255 17.13 11.99 2.81
CA GLY A 255 18.34 12.78 3.00
C GLY A 255 18.44 13.97 2.05
N ILE A 256 18.07 13.80 0.76
CA ILE A 256 18.01 14.88 -0.22
C ILE A 256 16.99 15.93 0.18
N ARG A 257 15.81 15.52 0.60
CA ARG A 257 14.77 16.44 1.08
C ARG A 257 15.27 17.25 2.28
N ASP A 258 15.87 16.58 3.27
CA ASP A 258 16.36 17.20 4.48
C ASP A 258 17.56 18.14 4.19
N TYR A 259 18.43 17.74 3.24
CA TYR A 259 19.51 18.60 2.76
C TYR A 259 18.96 19.87 2.10
N ASN A 260 17.98 19.74 1.19
CA ASN A 260 17.39 20.89 0.53
C ASN A 260 16.68 21.81 1.54
N LEU A 261 15.92 21.25 2.49
CA LEU A 261 15.29 22.03 3.56
C LEU A 261 16.36 22.80 4.38
N SER A 262 17.43 22.13 4.78
CA SER A 262 18.52 22.77 5.51
C SER A 262 19.25 23.82 4.66
N PHE A 263 19.37 23.58 3.35
CA PHE A 263 19.95 24.54 2.42
C PHE A 263 19.10 25.82 2.35
N PHE A 264 17.77 25.68 2.22
CA PHE A 264 16.87 26.84 2.20
C PHE A 264 16.75 27.55 3.56
N GLU A 265 16.82 26.83 4.66
CA GLU A 265 16.76 27.40 6.00
C GLU A 265 18.04 28.14 6.40
N ASN A 266 19.21 27.65 5.99
CA ASN A 266 20.51 28.13 6.46
C ASN A 266 21.32 28.82 5.36
N TYR A 267 20.80 28.96 4.12
CA TYR A 267 21.61 29.40 2.98
C TYR A 267 22.98 28.70 2.96
N GLY A 268 22.95 27.41 2.77
CA GLY A 268 23.99 26.38 2.98
C GLY A 268 25.40 26.63 2.51
N VAL A 269 25.66 27.68 1.75
CA VAL A 269 27.01 28.19 1.41
C VAL A 269 26.94 29.70 1.43
N PRO A 270 27.82 30.39 2.18
CA PRO A 270 27.92 31.82 2.06
C PRO A 270 28.22 32.18 0.61
N SER A 271 27.37 33.02 0.01
CA SER A 271 27.53 33.45 -1.39
C SER A 271 28.80 34.30 -1.61
N ALA A 272 29.36 34.81 -0.54
CA ALA A 272 30.59 35.58 -0.62
C ALA A 272 31.36 35.54 0.72
N LEU A 273 32.65 35.69 0.64
CA LEU A 273 33.52 35.95 1.76
C LEU A 273 33.77 37.47 1.82
N VAL A 274 33.39 38.08 2.94
CA VAL A 274 33.66 39.49 3.21
C VAL A 274 34.95 39.58 4.02
N VAL A 275 36.01 40.11 3.45
CA VAL A 275 37.27 40.30 4.17
C VAL A 275 37.38 41.76 4.56
N LEU A 276 37.46 42.00 5.85
CA LEU A 276 37.68 43.31 6.46
C LEU A 276 39.17 43.47 6.76
N GLN A 277 39.82 44.44 6.15
CA GLN A 277 41.23 44.78 6.42
C GLN A 277 41.31 46.18 7.05
N GLY A 278 42.07 46.31 8.14
CA GLY A 278 42.23 47.55 8.88
C GLY A 278 41.83 47.44 10.33
N GLU A 279 41.93 48.56 11.08
CA GLU A 279 41.47 48.65 12.48
C GLU A 279 39.95 48.89 12.47
N TRP A 280 39.21 47.91 13.02
CA TRP A 280 37.74 47.98 13.16
C TRP A 280 37.39 47.96 14.65
N ASP A 281 36.43 48.77 15.03
CA ASP A 281 35.94 48.81 16.40
C ASP A 281 35.20 47.52 16.75
N GLU A 282 35.28 47.02 18.01
CA GLU A 282 34.59 45.80 18.46
C GLU A 282 33.05 45.87 18.27
N ASP A 283 32.49 47.08 18.29
CA ASP A 283 31.06 47.30 18.07
C ASP A 283 30.69 47.18 16.57
N SER A 284 31.60 47.49 15.67
CA SER A 284 31.41 47.31 14.23
C SER A 284 31.37 45.81 13.86
N ASP A 285 32.19 44.95 14.47
CA ASP A 285 32.19 43.50 14.27
C ASP A 285 30.89 42.86 14.75
N LYS A 286 30.36 43.33 15.90
CA LYS A 286 29.05 42.88 16.41
C LYS A 286 27.89 43.29 15.48
N THR A 287 27.90 44.55 15.04
CA THR A 287 26.86 45.09 14.15
C THR A 287 26.84 44.36 12.83
N ILE A 288 28.01 44.02 12.25
CA ILE A 288 28.10 43.24 11.02
C ILE A 288 27.57 41.81 11.22
N LYS A 289 27.93 41.15 12.34
CA LYS A 289 27.43 39.82 12.67
C LYS A 289 25.92 39.81 12.90
N GLU A 290 25.39 40.75 13.64
CA GLU A 290 23.94 40.87 13.86
C GLU A 290 23.20 41.16 12.59
N PHE A 291 23.75 41.99 11.69
CA PHE A 291 23.16 42.24 10.38
C PHE A 291 23.14 40.99 9.50
N LEU A 292 24.30 40.28 9.45
CA LEU A 292 24.37 39.00 8.70
C LEU A 292 23.40 37.96 9.23
N ASP A 293 23.20 37.90 10.55
CA ASP A 293 22.30 36.92 11.17
C ASP A 293 20.83 37.31 11.07
N THR A 294 20.51 38.63 11.10
CA THR A 294 19.12 39.11 11.16
C THR A 294 18.54 39.44 9.77
N GLU A 295 19.37 40.04 8.90
CA GLU A 295 18.90 40.62 7.62
C GLU A 295 19.24 39.79 6.38
N ILE A 296 20.17 38.82 6.49
CA ILE A 296 20.62 38.01 5.35
C ILE A 296 20.15 36.56 5.48
N LYS A 297 19.97 36.04 6.70
CA LYS A 297 19.43 34.67 6.89
C LYS A 297 17.93 34.64 6.82
N GLY A 298 17.42 33.75 5.94
CA GLY A 298 15.99 33.48 5.77
C GLY A 298 15.51 33.69 4.34
N SER A 299 14.58 32.85 3.89
CA SER A 299 14.02 32.90 2.51
C SER A 299 13.35 34.24 2.16
N GLU A 300 12.95 35.00 3.19
CA GLU A 300 12.31 36.33 3.01
C GLU A 300 13.31 37.44 2.73
N ASN A 301 14.59 37.21 2.99
CA ASN A 301 15.68 38.18 2.87
C ASN A 301 16.59 37.94 1.64
N ALA A 302 16.22 36.99 0.77
CA ALA A 302 16.93 36.72 -0.46
C ALA A 302 17.06 37.97 -1.33
N HIS A 303 18.27 38.29 -1.78
CA HIS A 303 18.59 39.46 -2.62
C HIS A 303 18.66 40.84 -1.94
N LYS A 304 18.71 40.93 -0.61
CA LYS A 304 18.99 42.18 0.05
C LYS A 304 20.49 42.60 -0.15
N THR A 305 20.71 43.85 -0.45
CA THR A 305 22.04 44.42 -0.67
C THR A 305 22.60 44.97 0.64
N LEU A 306 23.73 44.46 1.07
CA LEU A 306 24.49 44.98 2.22
C LEU A 306 25.15 46.28 1.84
N VAL A 307 24.86 47.37 2.58
CA VAL A 307 25.54 48.65 2.47
C VAL A 307 26.33 48.87 3.76
N LEU A 308 27.64 48.85 3.65
CA LEU A 308 28.54 49.08 4.78
C LEU A 308 29.24 50.43 4.60
N GLN A 309 29.35 51.23 5.68
CA GLN A 309 30.20 52.40 5.72
C GLN A 309 31.61 51.98 6.06
N ILE A 310 32.58 52.34 5.23
CA ILE A 310 34.00 52.06 5.44
C ILE A 310 34.60 53.24 6.17
N PRO A 311 35.43 53.04 7.24
CA PRO A 311 36.14 54.11 7.90
C PRO A 311 37.04 54.90 6.92
N GLU A 312 37.12 56.21 7.08
CA GLU A 312 37.88 57.09 6.13
C GLU A 312 39.42 56.86 6.20
N GLU A 313 39.93 56.27 7.28
CA GLU A 313 41.37 55.96 7.40
C GLU A 313 41.60 54.44 7.44
N GLY A 314 42.13 53.93 6.33
CA GLY A 314 42.83 52.63 6.29
C GLY A 314 42.00 51.36 6.17
N GLY A 315 40.69 51.42 6.21
CA GLY A 315 39.82 50.23 6.05
C GLY A 315 39.65 49.83 4.59
N LYS A 316 39.83 48.54 4.26
CA LYS A 316 39.46 47.96 2.98
C LYS A 316 38.45 46.84 3.20
N LEU A 317 37.40 46.85 2.41
CA LEU A 317 36.42 45.75 2.32
C LEU A 317 36.61 45.06 1.01
N GLU A 318 36.92 43.79 1.03
CA GLU A 318 37.02 42.95 -0.12
C GLU A 318 35.88 41.93 -0.17
N TRP A 319 35.08 41.99 -1.21
CA TRP A 319 33.99 41.07 -1.46
C TRP A 319 34.47 39.97 -2.41
N ILE A 320 34.68 38.75 -1.88
CA ILE A 320 35.07 37.59 -2.68
C ILE A 320 33.86 36.74 -2.89
N PRO A 321 33.24 36.73 -4.06
CA PRO A 321 32.14 35.82 -4.34
C PRO A 321 32.67 34.38 -4.30
N LEU A 322 32.10 33.57 -3.42
CA LEU A 322 32.35 32.14 -3.39
C LEU A 322 31.47 31.53 -4.47
N GLU A 323 31.97 31.54 -5.73
CA GLU A 323 31.29 30.80 -6.79
C GLU A 323 31.22 29.34 -6.40
N THR A 324 30.06 28.91 -5.89
CA THR A 324 29.70 27.51 -5.96
C THR A 324 29.59 27.20 -7.46
N LYS A 325 30.60 26.50 -8.01
CA LYS A 325 30.45 25.86 -9.33
C LYS A 325 29.07 25.28 -9.38
N LYS A 326 28.25 25.68 -10.36
CA LYS A 326 26.94 25.10 -10.62
C LYS A 326 27.12 23.61 -10.55
N LYS A 327 26.79 23.00 -9.39
CA LYS A 327 26.75 21.54 -9.29
C LYS A 327 25.78 21.11 -10.37
N ASP A 328 26.17 20.12 -11.14
CA ASP A 328 25.47 19.56 -12.27
C ASP A 328 23.99 19.28 -11.86
N GLU A 329 23.11 20.28 -12.02
CA GLU A 329 21.69 20.18 -11.70
C GLU A 329 21.05 19.03 -12.48
N GLY A 330 21.58 18.72 -13.66
CA GLY A 330 21.18 17.59 -14.48
C GLY A 330 21.50 16.26 -13.80
N GLY A 331 22.70 16.09 -13.27
CA GLY A 331 23.10 14.87 -12.54
C GLY A 331 22.28 14.65 -11.28
N PHE A 332 21.96 15.73 -10.56
CA PHE A 332 21.14 15.63 -9.35
C PHE A 332 19.67 15.24 -9.66
N LYS A 333 19.10 15.80 -10.74
CA LYS A 333 17.76 15.44 -11.22
C LYS A 333 17.69 13.97 -11.66
N ILE A 334 18.72 13.51 -12.38
CA ILE A 334 18.82 12.09 -12.80
C ILE A 334 18.92 11.19 -11.58
N TYR A 335 19.75 11.52 -10.59
CA TYR A 335 19.90 10.76 -9.36
C TYR A 335 18.57 10.65 -8.58
N LEU A 336 17.84 11.75 -8.43
CA LEU A 336 16.51 11.75 -7.81
C LEU A 336 15.53 10.82 -8.54
N LYS A 337 15.55 10.87 -9.88
CA LYS A 337 14.72 10.00 -10.71
C LYS A 337 15.08 8.52 -10.47
N MET A 338 16.37 8.18 -10.47
CA MET A 338 16.82 6.80 -10.21
C MET A 338 16.38 6.28 -8.83
N GLN A 339 16.54 7.10 -7.77
CA GLN A 339 16.11 6.71 -6.43
C GLN A 339 14.59 6.55 -6.35
N ARG A 340 13.81 7.43 -6.99
CA ARG A 340 12.36 7.27 -7.12
C ARG A 340 12.01 5.96 -7.80
N ASP A 341 12.60 5.69 -8.95
CA ASP A 341 12.31 4.52 -9.76
C ASP A 341 12.63 3.22 -9.02
N GLU A 342 13.71 3.20 -8.23
CA GLU A 342 14.05 2.06 -7.36
C GLU A 342 12.98 1.80 -6.28
N VAL A 343 12.37 2.85 -5.70
CA VAL A 343 11.23 2.70 -4.78
C VAL A 343 10.01 2.13 -5.51
N LEU A 344 9.72 2.61 -6.73
CA LEU A 344 8.58 2.13 -7.52
C LEU A 344 8.75 0.66 -7.93
N VAL A 345 9.96 0.24 -8.29
CA VAL A 345 10.29 -1.15 -8.68
C VAL A 345 10.00 -2.12 -7.54
N ALA A 346 10.20 -1.74 -6.26
CA ALA A 346 9.90 -2.60 -5.12
C ALA A 346 8.42 -3.05 -5.06
N TYR A 347 7.52 -2.30 -5.68
CA TYR A 347 6.08 -2.60 -5.77
C TYR A 347 5.61 -2.85 -7.21
N SER A 348 6.53 -3.03 -8.15
CA SER A 348 6.21 -3.14 -9.59
C SER A 348 5.31 -1.98 -10.08
N MET A 349 5.40 -0.82 -9.44
CA MET A 349 4.48 0.30 -9.61
C MET A 349 4.78 1.10 -10.87
N PRO A 350 3.86 1.17 -11.85
CA PRO A 350 4.03 2.04 -13.00
C PRO A 350 3.98 3.52 -12.60
N PRO A 351 4.92 4.36 -13.05
CA PRO A 351 4.96 5.79 -12.70
C PRO A 351 3.65 6.55 -12.98
N TYR A 352 2.99 6.25 -14.10
CA TYR A 352 1.74 6.93 -14.49
C TYR A 352 0.59 6.70 -13.48
N LYS A 353 0.55 5.56 -12.78
CA LYS A 353 -0.47 5.32 -11.72
C LYS A 353 -0.33 6.27 -10.54
N LEU A 354 0.85 6.82 -10.34
CA LEU A 354 1.11 7.84 -9.32
C LEU A 354 0.99 9.27 -9.88
N GLY A 355 0.51 9.43 -11.11
CA GLY A 355 0.40 10.74 -11.77
C GLY A 355 1.73 11.30 -12.27
N ILE A 356 2.76 10.47 -12.42
CA ILE A 356 4.09 10.87 -12.90
C ILE A 356 4.12 10.71 -14.41
N ALA A 357 4.19 11.85 -15.13
CA ALA A 357 4.39 11.87 -16.57
C ALA A 357 5.87 11.62 -16.89
N GLU A 358 6.16 10.68 -17.76
CA GLU A 358 7.50 10.41 -18.27
C GLU A 358 7.62 10.90 -19.71
N GLU A 359 8.70 11.60 -20.01
CA GLU A 359 9.01 12.04 -21.38
C GLU A 359 9.24 10.80 -22.26
N GLY A 360 8.48 10.69 -23.36
CA GLY A 360 8.57 9.55 -24.29
C GLY A 360 7.65 8.36 -23.99
N ALA A 361 6.97 8.30 -22.85
CA ALA A 361 6.03 7.22 -22.49
C ALA A 361 4.63 7.38 -23.11
N LEU A 362 4.41 8.31 -24.01
CA LEU A 362 3.12 8.66 -24.62
C LEU A 362 2.56 7.62 -25.62
N GLY A 363 3.26 6.48 -25.81
CA GLY A 363 2.69 5.35 -26.54
C GLY A 363 1.68 4.61 -25.69
N GLY A 364 0.37 4.72 -26.00
CA GLY A 364 -0.72 4.07 -25.24
C GLY A 364 -0.51 2.57 -25.01
N ASN A 365 0.23 1.87 -25.86
CA ASN A 365 0.56 0.45 -25.71
C ASN A 365 1.55 0.20 -24.54
N THR A 366 2.57 1.03 -24.36
CA THR A 366 3.54 0.85 -23.27
C THR A 366 2.89 1.00 -21.89
N ALA A 367 1.96 1.93 -21.73
CA ALA A 367 1.22 2.11 -20.50
C ALA A 367 0.29 0.92 -20.23
N LYS A 368 -0.39 0.38 -21.26
CA LYS A 368 -1.23 -0.83 -21.15
C LYS A 368 -0.40 -2.04 -20.73
N GLU A 369 0.72 -2.30 -21.39
CA GLU A 369 1.62 -3.41 -21.06
C GLU A 369 2.19 -3.30 -19.64
N SER A 370 2.59 -2.10 -19.24
CA SER A 370 3.09 -1.84 -17.89
C SER A 370 2.01 -2.09 -16.82
N ASN A 371 0.74 -1.71 -17.11
CA ASN A 371 -0.39 -2.01 -16.24
C ASN A 371 -0.68 -3.51 -16.13
N ILE A 372 -0.65 -4.21 -17.25
CA ILE A 372 -0.82 -5.66 -17.29
C ILE A 372 0.25 -6.34 -16.44
N ASN A 373 1.52 -5.99 -16.63
CA ASN A 373 2.63 -6.52 -15.83
C ASN A 373 2.45 -6.24 -14.34
N TYR A 374 2.07 -5.03 -13.95
CA TYR A 374 1.79 -4.67 -12.56
C TYR A 374 0.68 -5.53 -11.96
N ILE A 375 -0.43 -5.71 -12.68
CA ILE A 375 -1.56 -6.52 -12.20
C ILE A 375 -1.14 -7.97 -12.02
N PHE A 376 -0.46 -8.56 -12.99
CA PHE A 376 -0.06 -9.97 -12.93
C PHE A 376 1.08 -10.24 -11.94
N SER A 377 2.03 -9.30 -11.78
CA SER A 377 3.20 -9.51 -10.91
C SER A 377 2.96 -9.12 -9.46
N MET A 378 2.04 -8.16 -9.18
CA MET A 378 1.83 -7.63 -7.84
C MET A 378 0.40 -7.83 -7.33
N ILE A 379 -0.60 -7.40 -8.10
CA ILE A 379 -1.98 -7.34 -7.59
C ILE A 379 -2.62 -8.72 -7.51
N ARG A 380 -2.61 -9.48 -8.61
CA ARG A 380 -3.28 -10.78 -8.65
C ARG A 380 -2.71 -11.80 -7.67
N PRO A 381 -1.39 -11.93 -7.46
CA PRO A 381 -0.84 -12.80 -6.42
C PRO A 381 -1.35 -12.45 -5.02
N LEU A 382 -1.38 -11.15 -4.66
CA LEU A 382 -1.90 -10.71 -3.37
C LEU A 382 -3.40 -10.98 -3.20
N GLN A 383 -4.17 -10.79 -4.28
CA GLN A 383 -5.59 -11.14 -4.28
C GLN A 383 -5.79 -12.64 -4.06
N LEU A 384 -5.01 -13.48 -4.72
CA LEU A 384 -5.08 -14.94 -4.55
C LEU A 384 -4.74 -15.37 -3.12
N ASP A 385 -3.76 -14.75 -2.48
CA ASP A 385 -3.43 -15.01 -1.08
C ASP A 385 -4.58 -14.62 -0.15
N MET A 386 -5.21 -13.46 -0.39
CA MET A 386 -6.38 -13.03 0.36
C MET A 386 -7.59 -13.94 0.12
N GLU A 387 -7.88 -14.27 -1.13
CA GLU A 387 -8.93 -15.20 -1.52
C GLU A 387 -8.71 -16.57 -0.87
N PHE A 388 -7.47 -17.07 -0.84
CA PHE A 388 -7.13 -18.33 -0.17
C PHE A 388 -7.44 -18.28 1.33
N ILE A 389 -7.14 -17.17 2.02
CA ILE A 389 -7.43 -17.03 3.45
C ILE A 389 -8.95 -16.99 3.68
N PHE A 390 -9.69 -16.24 2.88
CA PHE A 390 -11.15 -16.19 3.02
C PHE A 390 -11.78 -17.54 2.67
N ASN A 391 -11.46 -18.12 1.53
CA ASN A 391 -12.05 -19.36 1.05
C ASN A 391 -11.58 -20.60 1.81
N GLY A 392 -10.30 -20.62 2.24
CA GLY A 392 -9.71 -21.77 2.92
C GLY A 392 -9.82 -21.75 4.43
N ARG A 393 -10.04 -20.58 5.05
CA ARG A 393 -10.03 -20.46 6.52
C ARG A 393 -11.30 -19.85 7.09
N ILE A 394 -11.79 -18.72 6.57
CA ILE A 394 -12.91 -17.96 7.16
C ILE A 394 -14.26 -18.56 6.72
N LEU A 395 -14.53 -18.63 5.44
CA LEU A 395 -15.80 -19.11 4.90
C LEU A 395 -16.11 -20.58 5.28
N PRO A 396 -15.13 -21.50 5.40
CA PRO A 396 -15.39 -22.85 5.88
C PRO A 396 -16.07 -22.93 7.25
N THR A 397 -15.96 -21.89 8.08
CA THR A 397 -16.60 -21.87 9.39
C THR A 397 -18.14 -21.79 9.34
N PHE A 398 -18.70 -21.36 8.21
CA PHE A 398 -20.16 -21.30 7.99
C PHE A 398 -20.77 -22.62 7.56
N TYR A 399 -19.94 -23.59 7.18
CA TYR A 399 -20.42 -24.89 6.77
C TYR A 399 -20.42 -25.84 7.99
N GLN A 400 -21.53 -26.47 8.27
CA GLN A 400 -21.61 -27.50 9.30
C GLN A 400 -20.72 -28.68 8.90
N LYS A 401 -19.86 -29.11 9.82
CA LYS A 401 -19.10 -30.35 9.69
C LYS A 401 -20.09 -31.51 9.84
N ASP A 402 -20.68 -31.96 8.75
CA ASP A 402 -21.21 -33.31 8.71
C ASP A 402 -20.01 -34.26 8.85
N LYS A 403 -19.97 -35.03 9.92
CA LYS A 403 -18.84 -35.87 10.32
C LYS A 403 -18.44 -36.95 9.30
N GLU A 404 -19.17 -37.06 8.20
CA GLU A 404 -19.02 -38.15 7.23
C GLU A 404 -18.88 -37.72 5.77
N LYS A 405 -18.85 -36.42 5.46
CA LYS A 405 -18.68 -35.96 4.07
C LYS A 405 -17.59 -34.94 3.97
N ASP A 406 -16.74 -35.12 2.96
CA ASP A 406 -15.76 -34.13 2.56
C ASP A 406 -16.42 -32.77 2.39
N PHE A 407 -15.80 -31.76 3.01
CA PHE A 407 -16.24 -30.38 2.97
C PHE A 407 -16.25 -29.87 1.51
N ILE A 408 -17.43 -29.62 0.95
CA ILE A 408 -17.59 -29.01 -0.37
C ILE A 408 -17.96 -27.54 -0.16
N PRO A 409 -17.06 -26.60 -0.47
CA PRO A 409 -17.38 -25.18 -0.40
C PRO A 409 -18.43 -24.82 -1.45
N LEU A 410 -19.53 -24.19 -1.04
CA LEU A 410 -20.65 -23.81 -1.91
C LEU A 410 -20.38 -22.49 -2.64
N PHE A 411 -19.57 -21.62 -2.05
CA PHE A 411 -19.28 -20.28 -2.56
C PHE A 411 -17.79 -20.01 -2.54
N ASP A 412 -17.33 -19.23 -3.52
CA ASP A 412 -16.01 -18.67 -3.59
C ASP A 412 -16.08 -17.14 -3.38
N PHE A 413 -15.31 -16.64 -2.43
CA PHE A 413 -15.02 -15.22 -2.29
C PHE A 413 -13.98 -14.86 -3.34
N VAL A 414 -14.28 -13.90 -4.19
CA VAL A 414 -13.42 -13.47 -5.28
C VAL A 414 -13.29 -11.95 -5.24
N LEU A 415 -12.07 -11.45 -5.21
CA LEU A 415 -11.78 -10.03 -5.32
C LEU A 415 -11.90 -9.58 -6.78
N LYS A 416 -12.50 -8.40 -6.97
CA LYS A 416 -12.62 -7.83 -8.31
C LYS A 416 -11.25 -7.35 -8.79
N VAL A 417 -10.94 -7.65 -10.03
CA VAL A 417 -9.70 -7.23 -10.71
C VAL A 417 -10.05 -6.12 -11.70
N THR A 418 -9.16 -5.15 -11.86
CA THR A 418 -9.28 -4.20 -12.96
C THR A 418 -9.28 -4.95 -14.29
N ASP A 419 -10.24 -4.70 -15.12
CA ASP A 419 -10.30 -5.31 -16.46
C ASP A 419 -9.11 -4.78 -17.28
N THR A 420 -8.19 -5.68 -17.60
CA THR A 420 -7.00 -5.38 -18.41
C THR A 420 -7.16 -5.82 -19.85
N ARG A 421 -8.32 -6.40 -20.20
CA ARG A 421 -8.60 -6.86 -21.55
C ARG A 421 -8.61 -5.66 -22.51
N ASP A 422 -7.97 -5.81 -23.64
CA ASP A 422 -8.18 -4.91 -24.76
C ASP A 422 -9.52 -5.28 -25.38
N LEU A 423 -10.59 -4.61 -24.93
CA LEU A 423 -11.95 -4.88 -25.37
C LEU A 423 -12.08 -4.76 -26.88
N ASP A 424 -11.39 -3.81 -27.52
CA ASP A 424 -11.41 -3.65 -28.97
C ASP A 424 -10.79 -4.86 -29.69
N ALA A 425 -9.64 -5.33 -29.20
CA ALA A 425 -9.00 -6.52 -29.74
C ALA A 425 -9.84 -7.78 -29.48
N GLU A 426 -10.47 -7.87 -28.31
CA GLU A 426 -11.31 -9.01 -27.95
C GLU A 426 -12.61 -9.05 -28.76
N VAL A 427 -13.25 -7.91 -28.96
CA VAL A 427 -14.42 -7.78 -29.85
C VAL A 427 -14.05 -8.15 -31.28
N LYS A 428 -12.93 -7.64 -31.82
CA LYS A 428 -12.44 -8.03 -33.16
C LYS A 428 -12.20 -9.54 -33.27
N ARG A 429 -11.60 -10.13 -32.24
CA ARG A 429 -11.35 -11.57 -32.17
C ARG A 429 -12.66 -12.35 -32.09
N CYS A 430 -13.62 -11.93 -31.27
CA CYS A 430 -14.95 -12.55 -31.21
C CYS A 430 -15.67 -12.48 -32.56
N PHE A 431 -15.61 -11.31 -33.22
CA PHE A 431 -16.19 -11.15 -34.57
C PHE A 431 -15.53 -12.08 -35.59
N GLN A 432 -14.20 -12.22 -35.58
CA GLN A 432 -13.48 -13.16 -36.46
C GLN A 432 -13.88 -14.61 -36.19
N LEU A 433 -13.98 -15.01 -34.90
CA LEU A 433 -14.40 -16.37 -34.55
C LEU A 433 -15.87 -16.64 -34.89
N PHE A 434 -16.74 -15.65 -34.75
CA PHE A 434 -18.14 -15.71 -35.15
C PHE A 434 -18.28 -15.85 -36.67
N SER A 435 -17.50 -15.04 -37.43
CA SER A 435 -17.58 -15.06 -38.91
C SER A 435 -17.17 -16.39 -39.53
N VAL A 436 -16.32 -17.17 -38.86
CA VAL A 436 -15.93 -18.53 -39.29
C VAL A 436 -16.74 -19.65 -38.62
N GLY A 437 -17.77 -19.29 -37.83
CA GLY A 437 -18.63 -20.29 -37.18
C GLY A 437 -17.97 -20.99 -35.98
N ALA A 438 -16.86 -20.47 -35.46
CA ALA A 438 -16.14 -21.05 -34.31
C ALA A 438 -16.71 -20.61 -32.96
N MET A 439 -17.54 -19.55 -32.92
CA MET A 439 -18.25 -19.06 -31.74
C MET A 439 -19.70 -18.79 -32.04
N ASN A 440 -20.59 -19.09 -31.09
CA ASN A 440 -21.99 -18.70 -31.15
C ASN A 440 -22.27 -17.37 -30.42
N PRO A 441 -23.43 -16.72 -30.64
CA PRO A 441 -23.76 -15.43 -29.98
C PRO A 441 -23.75 -15.49 -28.45
N ASN A 442 -24.19 -16.59 -27.83
CA ASN A 442 -24.19 -16.72 -26.38
C ASN A 442 -22.78 -16.82 -25.81
N GLN A 443 -21.87 -17.48 -26.51
CA GLN A 443 -20.46 -17.52 -26.13
C GLN A 443 -19.81 -16.14 -26.24
N ILE A 444 -20.17 -15.33 -27.24
CA ILE A 444 -19.72 -13.93 -27.37
C ILE A 444 -20.26 -13.09 -26.22
N ARG A 445 -21.58 -13.19 -25.93
CA ARG A 445 -22.22 -12.49 -24.83
C ARG A 445 -21.55 -12.82 -23.51
N LYS A 446 -21.31 -14.10 -23.20
CA LYS A 446 -20.60 -14.56 -22.00
C LYS A 446 -19.18 -14.03 -21.94
N LYS A 447 -18.48 -13.99 -23.07
CA LYS A 447 -17.08 -13.54 -23.10
C LYS A 447 -16.92 -12.04 -22.96
N LEU A 448 -17.85 -11.27 -23.55
CA LEU A 448 -17.86 -9.81 -23.51
C LEU A 448 -18.72 -9.22 -22.38
N ASP A 449 -19.28 -10.08 -21.51
CA ASP A 449 -20.12 -9.69 -20.37
C ASP A 449 -21.37 -8.86 -20.78
N LEU A 450 -21.98 -9.24 -21.92
CA LEU A 450 -23.12 -8.52 -22.53
C LEU A 450 -24.50 -8.94 -21.98
N GLY A 451 -24.54 -9.66 -20.85
CA GLY A 451 -25.75 -10.12 -20.19
C GLY A 451 -26.13 -11.58 -20.50
N ASP A 452 -27.35 -11.97 -20.15
CA ASP A 452 -27.79 -13.37 -20.17
C ASP A 452 -27.85 -13.99 -21.55
N ALA A 453 -27.69 -15.30 -21.60
CA ALA A 453 -27.88 -16.11 -22.80
C ALA A 453 -29.35 -16.11 -23.24
N TYR A 454 -29.62 -16.31 -24.52
CA TYR A 454 -30.97 -16.49 -25.10
C TYR A 454 -31.01 -17.73 -25.97
N ASP A 455 -32.19 -18.33 -26.11
CA ASP A 455 -32.34 -19.68 -26.70
C ASP A 455 -31.81 -19.77 -28.14
N GLU A 456 -32.05 -18.76 -28.97
CA GLU A 456 -31.56 -18.72 -30.34
C GLU A 456 -30.05 -18.44 -30.46
N GLY A 457 -29.43 -17.99 -29.40
CA GLY A 457 -28.00 -17.63 -29.34
C GLY A 457 -27.05 -18.83 -29.28
N GLU A 458 -27.55 -20.05 -29.12
CA GLU A 458 -26.75 -21.30 -29.14
C GLU A 458 -26.41 -21.78 -30.56
N GLN A 459 -27.04 -21.21 -31.58
CA GLN A 459 -26.79 -21.59 -32.96
C GLN A 459 -25.48 -21.03 -33.48
N TYR A 460 -24.72 -21.85 -34.20
CA TYR A 460 -23.49 -21.43 -34.87
C TYR A 460 -23.84 -20.88 -36.25
N HIS A 461 -23.30 -19.72 -36.58
CA HIS A 461 -23.52 -19.06 -37.88
C HIS A 461 -22.20 -19.07 -38.64
N ILE A 462 -22.27 -19.47 -39.91
CA ILE A 462 -21.14 -19.42 -40.84
C ILE A 462 -21.39 -18.24 -41.79
N GLY A 463 -20.40 -17.33 -41.89
CA GLY A 463 -20.52 -16.20 -42.81
C GLY A 463 -20.75 -16.64 -44.24
N ALA A 464 -21.51 -15.85 -45.03
CA ALA A 464 -21.86 -16.13 -46.42
C ALA A 464 -20.67 -16.43 -47.36
N GLN A 465 -19.45 -16.14 -46.93
CA GLN A 465 -18.20 -16.39 -47.67
C GLN A 465 -17.72 -17.85 -47.53
N PHE A 466 -18.22 -18.64 -46.57
CA PHE A 466 -17.81 -20.01 -46.35
C PHE A 466 -19.02 -20.92 -46.65
N LYS A 467 -19.13 -21.41 -47.87
CA LYS A 467 -20.14 -22.42 -48.23
C LYS A 467 -19.68 -23.80 -47.73
N PRO A 468 -20.50 -24.54 -46.98
CA PRO A 468 -20.24 -25.95 -46.72
C PRO A 468 -20.12 -26.71 -48.04
N ILE A 469 -19.16 -27.61 -48.13
CA ILE A 469 -19.05 -28.49 -49.30
C ILE A 469 -20.25 -29.45 -49.24
N GLY A 470 -21.28 -29.23 -50.12
CA GLY A 470 -22.40 -30.14 -50.31
C GLY A 470 -23.80 -29.65 -49.94
N GLU A 471 -23.99 -28.43 -49.43
CA GLU A 471 -25.33 -27.85 -49.23
C GLU A 471 -25.55 -26.59 -50.09
N GLU A 472 -26.61 -26.55 -50.84
CA GLU A 472 -27.12 -25.35 -51.53
C GLU A 472 -27.67 -24.39 -50.46
N VAL A 473 -26.90 -23.39 -50.12
CA VAL A 473 -27.37 -22.28 -49.27
C VAL A 473 -28.32 -21.43 -50.10
N THR A 474 -29.60 -21.47 -49.78
CA THR A 474 -30.59 -20.63 -50.45
C THR A 474 -30.28 -19.15 -50.22
N GLU A 475 -30.38 -18.30 -51.25
CA GLU A 475 -30.13 -16.84 -51.23
C GLU A 475 -30.87 -16.11 -50.09
N LYS A 476 -31.93 -16.71 -49.55
CA LYS A 476 -32.71 -16.18 -48.44
C LYS A 476 -31.98 -16.20 -47.10
N LEU A 477 -31.17 -17.24 -46.84
CA LEU A 477 -30.32 -17.34 -45.64
C LEU A 477 -29.16 -16.34 -45.70
N ALA A 478 -28.62 -16.09 -46.87
CA ALA A 478 -27.55 -15.09 -47.05
C ALA A 478 -28.03 -13.66 -46.79
N SER A 479 -29.26 -13.31 -47.18
CA SER A 479 -29.85 -11.99 -46.96
C SER A 479 -30.25 -11.76 -45.49
N GLU A 480 -30.75 -12.80 -44.79
CA GLU A 480 -31.02 -12.71 -43.34
C GLU A 480 -29.74 -12.56 -42.51
N GLN A 481 -28.68 -13.29 -42.86
CA GLN A 481 -27.39 -13.17 -42.20
C GLN A 481 -26.74 -11.79 -42.42
N LEU A 482 -26.88 -11.21 -43.61
CA LEU A 482 -26.40 -9.84 -43.87
C LEU A 482 -27.18 -8.82 -43.06
N GLY A 483 -28.49 -9.02 -42.87
CA GLY A 483 -29.33 -8.16 -42.02
C GLY A 483 -28.95 -8.19 -40.54
N ILE A 484 -28.57 -9.37 -40.00
CA ILE A 484 -28.10 -9.55 -38.63
C ILE A 484 -26.73 -8.88 -38.43
N LEU A 485 -25.83 -9.02 -39.39
CA LEU A 485 -24.53 -8.37 -39.38
C LEU A 485 -24.65 -6.84 -39.36
N GLN A 486 -25.54 -6.28 -40.19
CA GLN A 486 -25.79 -4.83 -40.18
C GLN A 486 -26.42 -4.34 -38.87
N GLN A 487 -27.30 -5.13 -38.24
CA GLN A 487 -27.85 -4.78 -36.93
C GLN A 487 -26.82 -4.85 -35.81
N ILE A 488 -25.88 -5.79 -35.89
CA ILE A 488 -24.76 -5.90 -34.92
C ILE A 488 -23.83 -4.72 -35.11
N GLU A 489 -23.51 -4.35 -36.35
CA GLU A 489 -22.64 -3.20 -36.66
C GLU A 489 -23.26 -1.86 -36.19
N GLN A 490 -24.57 -1.69 -36.43
CA GLN A 490 -25.33 -0.51 -36.03
C GLN A 490 -25.44 -0.40 -34.50
N LYS A 491 -25.68 -1.51 -33.79
CA LYS A 491 -25.61 -1.51 -32.30
C LYS A 491 -24.22 -1.27 -31.76
N TYR A 492 -23.21 -1.71 -32.50
CA TYR A 492 -21.81 -1.48 -32.15
C TYR A 492 -21.47 0.04 -32.24
N GLU A 493 -21.91 0.70 -33.28
CA GLU A 493 -21.75 2.14 -33.44
C GLU A 493 -22.51 2.92 -32.34
N GLU A 494 -23.74 2.49 -32.00
CA GLU A 494 -24.50 3.11 -30.88
C GLU A 494 -23.80 2.94 -29.53
N ILE A 495 -23.22 1.77 -29.26
CA ILE A 495 -22.45 1.51 -28.00
C ILE A 495 -21.17 2.35 -27.99
N PHE A 496 -20.48 2.42 -29.13
CA PHE A 496 -19.27 3.21 -29.29
C PHE A 496 -19.52 4.70 -29.12
N GLU A 497 -20.62 5.23 -29.71
CA GLU A 497 -21.06 6.61 -29.51
C GLU A 497 -21.45 6.91 -28.05
N ARG A 498 -22.09 5.96 -27.35
CA ARG A 498 -22.41 6.11 -25.92
C ARG A 498 -21.17 6.11 -25.04
N LEU A 499 -20.15 5.31 -25.38
CA LEU A 499 -18.88 5.27 -24.66
C LEU A 499 -18.06 6.55 -24.86
N ILE A 500 -18.11 7.13 -26.07
CA ILE A 500 -17.43 8.41 -26.36
C ILE A 500 -18.17 9.58 -25.69
N LYS A 501 -19.51 9.61 -25.73
CA LYS A 501 -20.31 10.66 -25.09
C LYS A 501 -20.40 10.56 -23.56
N GLY A 502 -20.05 9.41 -23.00
CA GLY A 502 -20.01 9.18 -21.54
C GLY A 502 -18.66 9.48 -20.88
N SER A 503 -17.64 9.92 -21.63
CA SER A 503 -16.32 10.29 -21.09
C SER A 503 -16.14 11.78 -20.81
N ASP A 504 -17.21 12.59 -20.92
CA ASP A 504 -17.22 14.03 -20.61
C ASP A 504 -17.90 14.32 -19.26
N TYR A 505 -17.61 13.52 -18.23
CA TYR A 505 -17.94 13.86 -16.84
C TYR A 505 -16.82 13.47 -15.89
#